data_09d0cce082e13417b08966ceae053cc1
#
_entry.id   09d0cce082e13417b08966ceae053cc1
#
_cell.length_a   1.000
_cell.length_b   1.000
_cell.length_c   1.000
_cell.angle_alpha   90.00
_cell.angle_beta   90.00
_cell.angle_gamma   90.00
#
_symmetry.space_group_name_H-M   'P 1'
#
loop_
_entity.id
_entity.type
_entity.pdbx_description
1 polymer ?
#
loop_
_entity_poly.entity_id
_entity_poly.type
_entity_poly.pdbx_seq_one_letter_code
_entity_poly.pdbx_strand_id
1 'polypeptide(L)'
;MTMEQSTQQSTGRTDAQAGEQITATAGWQVAPEPFTTADATALRRAYYAEVAGRYWRRSVTEAEIDEGLRDDPADGLAPPTGRFVVGRYDGRPMSCGGIRLLDPTTAELTRVYVDPRARGTGGGAALLRALEDAGRDMGAERIRLDTRSDLVEARRLYARQGYVEIPAYNAGPYAEHWFEKPISAPRAPGRA
;
A
#
# COMPACT_ATOMS: atom_id res chain seq x y z
N MET A 1 -46.86 -12.74 -50.19
CA MET A 1 -47.14 -11.89 -49.03
C MET A 1 -46.87 -12.70 -47.80
N THR A 2 -45.71 -12.61 -47.25
CA THR A 2 -45.45 -13.23 -45.93
C THR A 2 -44.32 -12.41 -45.30
N MET A 3 -44.61 -11.75 -44.21
CA MET A 3 -43.66 -10.94 -43.42
C MET A 3 -42.85 -11.84 -42.52
N GLU A 4 -41.52 -11.80 -42.64
CA GLU A 4 -40.62 -12.40 -41.65
C GLU A 4 -40.18 -11.33 -40.68
N GLN A 5 -40.50 -11.53 -39.39
CA GLN A 5 -40.03 -10.71 -38.30
C GLN A 5 -38.66 -11.21 -37.84
N SER A 6 -37.64 -10.38 -37.96
CA SER A 6 -36.31 -10.61 -37.43
C SER A 6 -36.29 -10.25 -35.97
N THR A 7 -36.10 -11.24 -35.08
CA THR A 7 -35.86 -11.07 -33.66
C THR A 7 -34.38 -10.76 -33.45
N GLN A 8 -34.04 -9.54 -33.07
CA GLN A 8 -32.70 -9.19 -32.59
C GLN A 8 -32.56 -9.60 -31.13
N GLN A 9 -31.72 -10.57 -30.88
CA GLN A 9 -31.23 -10.86 -29.54
C GLN A 9 -30.13 -9.89 -29.16
N SER A 10 -30.42 -9.02 -28.19
CA SER A 10 -29.44 -8.17 -27.52
C SER A 10 -28.72 -8.98 -26.45
N THR A 11 -27.48 -9.37 -26.72
CA THR A 11 -26.59 -9.91 -25.71
C THR A 11 -26.02 -8.79 -24.86
N GLY A 12 -26.57 -8.62 -23.66
CA GLY A 12 -26.04 -7.72 -22.64
C GLY A 12 -24.66 -8.19 -22.18
N ARG A 13 -23.65 -7.42 -22.55
CA ARG A 13 -22.29 -7.58 -22.04
C ARG A 13 -22.22 -6.81 -20.73
N THR A 14 -22.21 -7.52 -19.62
CA THR A 14 -21.97 -6.92 -18.29
C THR A 14 -20.46 -6.79 -18.13
N ASP A 15 -19.93 -5.64 -18.50
CA ASP A 15 -18.55 -5.26 -18.13
C ASP A 15 -18.55 -4.83 -16.66
N ALA A 16 -18.16 -5.77 -15.80
CA ALA A 16 -17.79 -5.45 -14.43
C ALA A 16 -16.39 -4.81 -14.44
N GLN A 17 -16.34 -3.51 -14.71
CA GLN A 17 -15.18 -2.70 -14.44
C GLN A 17 -15.07 -2.52 -12.93
N ALA A 18 -14.16 -3.27 -12.30
CA ALA A 18 -13.68 -2.95 -10.97
C ALA A 18 -12.99 -1.58 -11.05
N GLY A 19 -13.66 -0.55 -10.53
CA GLY A 19 -13.15 0.81 -10.53
C GLY A 19 -11.83 0.88 -9.79
N GLU A 20 -10.78 1.22 -10.51
CA GLU A 20 -9.44 1.46 -9.96
C GLU A 20 -9.53 2.72 -9.08
N GLN A 21 -9.47 2.53 -7.75
CA GLN A 21 -9.56 3.65 -6.82
C GLN A 21 -8.26 4.43 -6.83
N ILE A 22 -8.28 5.61 -7.44
CA ILE A 22 -7.18 6.58 -7.41
C ILE A 22 -7.43 7.58 -6.29
N THR A 23 -6.57 7.58 -5.27
CA THR A 23 -6.59 8.59 -4.22
C THR A 23 -5.74 9.79 -4.64
N ALA A 24 -6.38 10.91 -4.96
CA ALA A 24 -5.72 12.13 -5.37
C ALA A 24 -5.60 13.15 -4.22
N THR A 25 -4.42 13.72 -4.02
CA THR A 25 -4.14 14.80 -3.08
C THR A 25 -3.12 15.73 -3.71
N ALA A 26 -3.42 17.03 -3.86
CA ALA A 26 -2.54 18.09 -4.34
C ALA A 26 -1.22 17.59 -4.99
N GLY A 27 -1.24 17.23 -6.26
CA GLY A 27 -0.10 16.71 -7.02
C GLY A 27 0.19 15.21 -6.82
N TRP A 28 -0.39 14.55 -5.83
CA TRP A 28 -0.23 13.13 -5.58
C TRP A 28 -1.39 12.30 -6.14
N GLN A 29 -1.04 11.23 -6.83
CA GLN A 29 -1.94 10.16 -7.27
C GLN A 29 -1.40 8.84 -6.73
N VAL A 30 -2.18 8.13 -5.92
CA VAL A 30 -1.81 6.83 -5.37
C VAL A 30 -2.80 5.80 -5.86
N ALA A 31 -2.29 4.76 -6.51
CA ALA A 31 -3.10 3.71 -7.11
C ALA A 31 -2.52 2.31 -6.83
N PRO A 32 -3.37 1.28 -6.81
CA PRO A 32 -2.90 -0.10 -6.80
C PRO A 32 -2.02 -0.39 -8.02
N GLU A 33 -0.94 -1.12 -7.78
CA GLU A 33 -0.03 -1.53 -8.84
C GLU A 33 0.61 -2.88 -8.48
N PRO A 34 0.76 -3.82 -9.42
CA PRO A 34 1.49 -5.05 -9.15
C PRO A 34 2.92 -4.73 -8.72
N PHE A 35 3.39 -5.34 -7.64
CA PHE A 35 4.72 -5.08 -7.09
C PHE A 35 5.87 -5.49 -8.03
N THR A 36 5.57 -6.18 -9.13
CA THR A 36 6.52 -6.63 -10.16
C THR A 36 6.72 -5.61 -11.30
N THR A 37 5.94 -4.52 -11.34
CA THR A 37 6.14 -3.49 -12.37
C THR A 37 7.50 -2.82 -12.22
N ALA A 38 7.97 -2.17 -13.28
CA ALA A 38 9.25 -1.46 -13.26
C ALA A 38 9.29 -0.36 -12.19
N ASP A 39 8.21 0.44 -12.08
CA ASP A 39 8.08 1.52 -11.09
C ASP A 39 8.07 0.97 -9.66
N ALA A 40 7.25 -0.06 -9.39
CA ALA A 40 7.18 -0.72 -8.09
C ALA A 40 8.53 -1.33 -7.70
N THR A 41 9.21 -1.99 -8.64
CA THR A 41 10.53 -2.58 -8.42
C THR A 41 11.57 -1.51 -8.10
N ALA A 42 11.61 -0.41 -8.86
CA ALA A 42 12.55 0.67 -8.61
C ALA A 42 12.34 1.30 -7.21
N LEU A 43 11.09 1.53 -6.81
CA LEU A 43 10.77 2.09 -5.49
C LEU A 43 11.10 1.11 -4.35
N ARG A 44 10.87 -0.19 -4.53
CA ARG A 44 11.27 -1.22 -3.55
C ARG A 44 12.78 -1.29 -3.39
N ARG A 45 13.54 -1.18 -4.47
CA ARG A 45 15.01 -1.10 -4.43
C ARG A 45 15.46 0.13 -3.62
N ALA A 46 14.86 1.29 -3.89
CA ALA A 46 15.17 2.53 -3.18
C ALA A 46 14.81 2.44 -1.69
N TYR A 47 13.66 1.88 -1.36
CA TYR A 47 13.26 1.58 0.02
C TYR A 47 14.30 0.70 0.72
N TYR A 48 14.66 -0.44 0.13
CA TYR A 48 15.62 -1.37 0.71
C TYR A 48 16.99 -0.72 0.91
N ALA A 49 17.48 -0.02 -0.11
CA ALA A 49 18.75 0.71 -0.03
C ALA A 49 18.78 1.70 1.14
N GLU A 50 17.68 2.42 1.37
CA GLU A 50 17.58 3.37 2.47
C GLU A 50 17.53 2.66 3.83
N VAL A 51 16.63 1.70 4.01
CA VAL A 51 16.45 1.06 5.34
C VAL A 51 17.65 0.21 5.73
N ALA A 52 18.25 -0.53 4.80
CA ALA A 52 19.46 -1.31 5.05
C ALA A 52 20.68 -0.40 5.23
N GLY A 53 20.80 0.66 4.42
CA GLY A 53 21.89 1.63 4.53
C GLY A 53 21.92 2.33 5.89
N ARG A 54 20.73 2.70 6.43
CA ARG A 54 20.61 3.26 7.78
C ARG A 54 20.98 2.24 8.86
N TYR A 55 20.50 1.00 8.73
CA TYR A 55 20.79 -0.06 9.69
C TYR A 55 22.29 -0.38 9.76
N TRP A 56 22.93 -0.55 8.61
CA TRP A 56 24.37 -0.85 8.55
C TRP A 56 25.26 0.38 8.62
N ARG A 57 24.68 1.59 8.62
CA ARG A 57 25.40 2.87 8.65
C ARG A 57 26.44 3.00 7.52
N ARG A 58 26.11 2.47 6.36
CA ARG A 58 26.90 2.53 5.13
C ARG A 58 26.01 2.41 3.89
N SER A 59 26.55 2.78 2.74
CA SER A 59 25.89 2.50 1.48
C SER A 59 25.77 0.99 1.24
N VAL A 60 24.66 0.59 0.61
CA VAL A 60 24.34 -0.79 0.23
C VAL A 60 24.74 -0.99 -1.23
N THR A 61 25.34 -2.12 -1.55
CA THR A 61 25.69 -2.47 -2.93
C THR A 61 24.46 -2.99 -3.69
N GLU A 62 24.51 -2.94 -5.02
CA GLU A 62 23.43 -3.49 -5.86
C GLU A 62 23.21 -4.99 -5.60
N ALA A 63 24.29 -5.76 -5.37
CA ALA A 63 24.19 -7.17 -5.05
C ALA A 63 23.46 -7.44 -3.72
N GLU A 64 23.71 -6.62 -2.69
CA GLU A 64 23.00 -6.70 -1.41
C GLU A 64 21.53 -6.32 -1.54
N ILE A 65 21.22 -5.33 -2.42
CA ILE A 65 19.83 -4.97 -2.73
C ILE A 65 19.12 -6.14 -3.43
N ASP A 66 19.77 -6.76 -4.41
CA ASP A 66 19.22 -7.91 -5.14
C ASP A 66 18.97 -9.11 -4.22
N GLU A 67 19.88 -9.37 -3.29
CA GLU A 67 19.74 -10.42 -2.28
C GLU A 67 18.56 -10.12 -1.34
N GLY A 68 18.51 -8.92 -0.77
CA GLY A 68 17.43 -8.52 0.13
C GLY A 68 16.05 -8.53 -0.53
N LEU A 69 15.96 -8.18 -1.82
CA LEU A 69 14.68 -8.26 -2.54
C LEU A 69 14.26 -9.70 -2.87
N ARG A 70 15.20 -10.63 -3.00
CA ARG A 70 14.90 -12.08 -3.15
C ARG A 70 14.40 -12.69 -1.85
N ASP A 71 14.96 -12.25 -0.73
CA ASP A 71 14.62 -12.75 0.61
C ASP A 71 13.38 -12.05 1.19
N ASP A 72 12.88 -11.02 0.52
CA ASP A 72 11.69 -10.25 0.92
C ASP A 72 10.46 -10.66 0.10
N PRO A 73 9.77 -11.75 0.48
CA PRO A 73 8.64 -12.26 -0.27
C PRO A 73 7.52 -11.19 -0.29
N ALA A 74 7.12 -10.84 -1.49
CA ALA A 74 5.95 -10.00 -1.69
C ALA A 74 4.65 -10.84 -1.75
N ASP A 75 4.74 -12.10 -1.39
CA ASP A 75 3.61 -13.01 -1.22
C ASP A 75 2.61 -12.37 -0.26
N GLY A 76 1.40 -12.27 -0.59
CA GLY A 76 0.39 -11.58 0.22
C GLY A 76 0.26 -10.06 -0.01
N LEU A 77 1.05 -9.43 -0.91
CA LEU A 77 0.81 -8.05 -1.35
C LEU A 77 0.02 -7.99 -2.68
N ALA A 78 -0.73 -9.03 -2.98
CA ALA A 78 -1.62 -9.14 -4.13
C ALA A 78 -3.04 -9.52 -3.69
N PRO A 79 -4.07 -9.17 -4.49
CA PRO A 79 -5.44 -9.60 -4.20
C PRO A 79 -5.55 -11.14 -4.08
N PRO A 80 -6.48 -11.65 -3.26
CA PRO A 80 -7.53 -10.92 -2.54
C PRO A 80 -7.12 -10.38 -1.16
N THR A 81 -6.01 -10.87 -0.57
CA THR A 81 -5.65 -10.63 0.84
C THR A 81 -4.59 -9.55 1.04
N GLY A 82 -4.16 -8.91 -0.03
CA GLY A 82 -3.22 -7.81 0.05
C GLY A 82 -3.25 -6.92 -1.16
N ARG A 83 -2.50 -5.84 -1.06
CA ARG A 83 -2.38 -4.84 -2.13
C ARG A 83 -1.05 -4.12 -2.03
N PHE A 84 -0.44 -3.84 -3.16
CA PHE A 84 0.68 -2.93 -3.27
C PHE A 84 0.21 -1.68 -4.02
N VAL A 85 0.67 -0.51 -3.58
CA VAL A 85 0.32 0.77 -4.21
C VAL A 85 1.57 1.55 -4.57
N VAL A 86 1.49 2.30 -5.67
CA VAL A 86 2.50 3.26 -6.10
C VAL A 86 1.89 4.66 -6.09
N GLY A 87 2.59 5.58 -5.47
CA GLY A 87 2.22 6.99 -5.47
C GLY A 87 3.11 7.79 -6.43
N ARG A 88 2.44 8.57 -7.29
CA ARG A 88 3.08 9.46 -8.26
C ARG A 88 2.88 10.91 -7.86
N TYR A 89 3.98 11.65 -7.86
CA TYR A 89 3.96 13.11 -7.68
C TYR A 89 4.29 13.76 -9.01
N ASP A 90 3.37 14.57 -9.53
CA ASP A 90 3.45 15.15 -10.87
C ASP A 90 3.80 14.10 -11.94
N GLY A 91 3.11 12.96 -11.89
CA GLY A 91 3.26 11.84 -12.81
C GLY A 91 4.49 10.94 -12.60
N ARG A 92 5.40 11.28 -11.68
CA ARG A 92 6.61 10.50 -11.40
C ARG A 92 6.41 9.56 -10.20
N PRO A 93 6.81 8.29 -10.27
CA PRO A 93 6.73 7.36 -9.15
C PRO A 93 7.68 7.82 -8.03
N MET A 94 7.12 8.20 -6.88
CA MET A 94 7.84 8.81 -5.75
C MET A 94 7.49 8.17 -4.40
N SER A 95 6.55 7.25 -4.34
CA SER A 95 6.24 6.54 -3.10
C SER A 95 5.69 5.15 -3.38
N CYS A 96 5.83 4.25 -2.43
CA CYS A 96 5.19 2.95 -2.47
C CYS A 96 4.87 2.44 -1.07
N GLY A 97 3.99 1.45 -1.01
CA GLY A 97 3.67 0.74 0.21
C GLY A 97 2.84 -0.49 -0.07
N GLY A 98 2.86 -1.41 0.87
CA GLY A 98 2.06 -2.62 0.84
C GLY A 98 1.12 -2.72 2.03
N ILE A 99 0.03 -3.43 1.86
CA ILE A 99 -0.89 -3.82 2.92
C ILE A 99 -1.31 -5.26 2.69
N ARG A 100 -1.41 -6.04 3.76
CA ARG A 100 -1.90 -7.42 3.73
C ARG A 100 -2.76 -7.72 4.95
N LEU A 101 -3.72 -8.62 4.82
CA LEU A 101 -4.47 -9.13 5.95
C LEU A 101 -3.58 -10.06 6.80
N LEU A 102 -3.56 -9.83 8.09
CA LEU A 102 -3.03 -10.78 9.09
C LEU A 102 -4.13 -11.76 9.53
N ASP A 103 -5.35 -11.26 9.62
CA ASP A 103 -6.59 -11.99 9.92
C ASP A 103 -7.78 -11.27 9.24
N PRO A 104 -9.01 -11.79 9.29
CA PRO A 104 -10.16 -11.19 8.60
C PRO A 104 -10.46 -9.73 8.95
N THR A 105 -9.99 -9.22 10.09
CA THR A 105 -10.29 -7.87 10.60
C THR A 105 -9.05 -7.00 10.82
N THR A 106 -7.86 -7.57 10.71
CA THR A 106 -6.59 -6.87 10.96
C THR A 106 -5.71 -6.91 9.71
N ALA A 107 -5.28 -5.76 9.24
CA ALA A 107 -4.29 -5.64 8.18
C ALA A 107 -2.95 -5.11 8.72
N GLU A 108 -1.88 -5.36 7.99
CA GLU A 108 -0.53 -4.88 8.29
C GLU A 108 0.01 -4.04 7.15
N LEU A 109 0.50 -2.84 7.48
CA LEU A 109 1.27 -2.03 6.56
C LEU A 109 2.72 -2.48 6.51
N THR A 110 3.29 -2.48 5.32
CA THR A 110 4.69 -2.84 5.11
C THR A 110 5.28 -2.00 3.98
N ARG A 111 6.60 -1.83 3.96
CA ARG A 111 7.35 -1.16 2.89
C ARG A 111 6.87 0.25 2.57
N VAL A 112 6.41 0.99 3.57
CA VAL A 112 5.99 2.39 3.41
C VAL A 112 7.21 3.26 3.12
N TYR A 113 7.24 3.83 1.93
CA TYR A 113 8.38 4.61 1.44
C TYR A 113 7.93 5.85 0.67
N VAL A 114 8.60 6.96 0.91
CA VAL A 114 8.51 8.19 0.10
C VAL A 114 9.91 8.62 -0.28
N ASP A 115 10.15 8.77 -1.56
CA ASP A 115 11.43 9.23 -2.10
C ASP A 115 11.84 10.55 -1.42
N PRO A 116 13.09 10.70 -0.95
CA PRO A 116 13.57 11.91 -0.28
C PRO A 116 13.27 13.19 -1.05
N ARG A 117 13.28 13.15 -2.40
CA ARG A 117 13.00 14.31 -3.27
C ARG A 117 11.55 14.80 -3.18
N ALA A 118 10.62 13.95 -2.72
CA ALA A 118 9.20 14.27 -2.60
C ALA A 118 8.71 14.32 -1.14
N ARG A 119 9.63 14.26 -0.16
CA ARG A 119 9.26 14.41 1.25
C ARG A 119 8.84 15.87 1.55
N GLY A 120 7.92 15.99 2.50
CA GLY A 120 7.35 17.31 2.84
C GLY A 120 6.21 17.79 1.93
N THR A 121 5.90 17.09 0.82
CA THR A 121 4.84 17.47 -0.12
C THR A 121 3.47 16.80 0.16
N GLY A 122 3.34 16.09 1.28
CA GLY A 122 2.09 15.38 1.65
C GLY A 122 2.01 13.92 1.19
N GLY A 123 3.03 13.39 0.50
CA GLY A 123 3.04 12.05 -0.06
C GLY A 123 2.84 10.93 0.95
N GLY A 124 3.45 11.03 2.13
CA GLY A 124 3.27 10.03 3.18
C GLY A 124 1.82 9.93 3.67
N ALA A 125 1.14 11.06 3.82
CA ALA A 125 -0.26 11.08 4.20
C ALA A 125 -1.18 10.55 3.08
N ALA A 126 -0.87 10.89 1.82
CA ALA A 126 -1.62 10.37 0.67
C ALA A 126 -1.46 8.85 0.55
N LEU A 127 -0.24 8.35 0.71
CA LEU A 127 0.07 6.92 0.67
C LEU A 127 -0.67 6.15 1.77
N LEU A 128 -0.61 6.62 3.02
CA LEU A 128 -1.29 5.96 4.14
C LEU A 128 -2.80 5.93 3.96
N ARG A 129 -3.42 7.03 3.47
CA ARG A 129 -4.86 7.02 3.16
C ARG A 129 -5.23 5.96 2.13
N ALA A 130 -4.48 5.86 1.03
CA ALA A 130 -4.73 4.86 0.00
C ALA A 130 -4.58 3.42 0.53
N LEU A 131 -3.61 3.18 1.40
CA LEU A 131 -3.44 1.88 2.06
C LEU A 131 -4.56 1.59 3.08
N GLU A 132 -5.00 2.60 3.82
CA GLU A 132 -6.14 2.48 4.73
C GLU A 132 -7.44 2.17 3.98
N ASP A 133 -7.67 2.82 2.83
CA ASP A 133 -8.82 2.53 1.96
C ASP A 133 -8.74 1.09 1.43
N ALA A 134 -7.57 0.67 0.96
CA ALA A 134 -7.35 -0.71 0.54
C ALA A 134 -7.60 -1.73 1.68
N GLY A 135 -7.21 -1.40 2.91
CA GLY A 135 -7.51 -2.22 4.09
C GLY A 135 -9.00 -2.35 4.34
N ARG A 136 -9.75 -1.24 4.27
CA ARG A 136 -11.21 -1.24 4.41
C ARG A 136 -11.90 -2.08 3.33
N ASP A 137 -11.44 -1.97 2.09
CA ASP A 137 -11.97 -2.76 0.97
C ASP A 137 -11.77 -4.26 1.15
N MET A 138 -10.71 -4.67 1.86
CA MET A 138 -10.44 -6.05 2.21
C MET A 138 -11.17 -6.52 3.49
N GLY A 139 -11.92 -5.62 4.16
CA GLY A 139 -12.68 -5.93 5.38
C GLY A 139 -11.93 -5.67 6.69
N ALA A 140 -10.74 -5.10 6.65
CA ALA A 140 -10.02 -4.78 7.88
C ALA A 140 -10.72 -3.69 8.70
N GLU A 141 -10.78 -3.88 10.00
CA GLU A 141 -11.30 -2.93 10.99
C GLU A 141 -10.18 -2.15 11.69
N ARG A 142 -8.95 -2.67 11.59
CA ARG A 142 -7.74 -2.06 12.15
C ARG A 142 -6.54 -2.33 11.28
N ILE A 143 -5.57 -1.44 11.39
CA ILE A 143 -4.28 -1.57 10.71
C ILE A 143 -3.18 -1.55 11.77
N ARG A 144 -2.23 -2.47 11.62
CA ARG A 144 -0.99 -2.55 12.40
C ARG A 144 0.22 -2.31 11.52
N LEU A 145 1.30 -1.93 12.14
CA LEU A 145 2.61 -1.85 11.53
C LEU A 145 3.69 -1.96 12.60
N ASP A 146 4.87 -2.37 12.21
CA ASP A 146 6.08 -2.20 13.00
C ASP A 146 7.12 -1.32 12.28
N THR A 147 8.05 -0.80 13.04
CA THR A 147 9.13 0.04 12.53
C THR A 147 10.32 0.06 13.48
N ARG A 148 11.42 0.69 13.04
CA ARG A 148 12.63 0.80 13.85
C ARG A 148 12.76 2.18 14.52
N SER A 149 13.58 2.24 15.55
CA SER A 149 13.87 3.45 16.32
C SER A 149 14.53 4.54 15.49
N ASP A 150 15.40 4.16 14.54
CA ASP A 150 16.14 5.09 13.67
C ASP A 150 15.28 5.73 12.56
N LEU A 151 14.08 5.18 12.30
CA LEU A 151 13.13 5.71 11.31
C LEU A 151 12.19 6.76 11.95
N VAL A 152 12.79 7.81 12.54
CA VAL A 152 12.08 8.83 13.32
C VAL A 152 11.00 9.55 12.52
N GLU A 153 11.24 9.84 11.24
CA GLU A 153 10.28 10.50 10.37
C GLU A 153 9.06 9.61 10.07
N ALA A 154 9.24 8.30 9.94
CA ALA A 154 8.14 7.34 9.76
C ALA A 154 7.27 7.29 11.03
N ARG A 155 7.88 7.17 12.22
CA ARG A 155 7.16 7.20 13.50
C ARG A 155 6.36 8.49 13.68
N ARG A 156 6.94 9.65 13.33
CA ARG A 156 6.23 10.93 13.36
C ARG A 156 5.08 10.99 12.34
N LEU A 157 5.24 10.39 11.17
CA LEU A 157 4.19 10.28 10.17
C LEU A 157 3.02 9.46 10.72
N TYR A 158 3.27 8.26 11.25
CA TYR A 158 2.25 7.39 11.82
C TYR A 158 1.48 8.07 12.95
N ALA A 159 2.18 8.68 13.90
CA ALA A 159 1.55 9.42 15.00
C ALA A 159 0.63 10.57 14.49
N ARG A 160 1.09 11.36 13.51
CA ARG A 160 0.28 12.42 12.90
C ARG A 160 -0.93 11.90 12.13
N GLN A 161 -0.89 10.66 11.65
CA GLN A 161 -2.01 10.01 10.95
C GLN A 161 -2.93 9.23 11.91
N GLY A 162 -2.74 9.35 13.22
CA GLY A 162 -3.61 8.78 14.24
C GLY A 162 -3.30 7.34 14.61
N TYR A 163 -2.14 6.83 14.25
CA TYR A 163 -1.64 5.55 14.77
C TYR A 163 -1.13 5.75 16.19
N VAL A 164 -1.48 4.84 17.07
CA VAL A 164 -1.03 4.81 18.48
C VAL A 164 -0.06 3.66 18.68
N GLU A 165 0.94 3.88 19.51
CA GLU A 165 1.92 2.84 19.85
C GLU A 165 1.27 1.76 20.73
N ILE A 166 1.54 0.50 20.44
CA ILE A 166 0.99 -0.68 21.11
C ILE A 166 2.12 -1.64 21.52
N PRO A 167 1.85 -2.60 22.43
CA PRO A 167 2.78 -3.71 22.67
C PRO A 167 3.08 -4.52 21.42
N ALA A 168 4.25 -5.18 21.40
CA ALA A 168 4.67 -6.04 20.30
C ALA A 168 3.60 -7.10 19.95
N TYR A 169 3.21 -7.18 18.70
CA TYR A 169 2.30 -8.22 18.18
C TYR A 169 3.03 -9.25 17.30
N ASN A 170 4.29 -9.00 16.97
CA ASN A 170 5.17 -9.88 16.23
C ASN A 170 6.58 -9.83 16.81
N ALA A 171 7.45 -10.71 16.34
CA ALA A 171 8.86 -10.79 16.72
C ALA A 171 9.77 -10.61 15.50
N GLY A 172 9.44 -9.69 14.63
CA GLY A 172 10.26 -9.36 13.45
C GLY A 172 11.67 -8.94 13.87
N PRO A 173 12.73 -9.37 13.16
CA PRO A 173 14.13 -9.14 13.57
C PRO A 173 14.53 -7.65 13.58
N TYR A 174 13.73 -6.80 12.95
CA TYR A 174 13.95 -5.36 12.87
C TYR A 174 12.81 -4.54 13.49
N ALA A 175 11.84 -5.20 14.15
CA ALA A 175 10.72 -4.53 14.80
C ALA A 175 11.15 -4.03 16.19
N GLU A 176 11.02 -2.74 16.44
CA GLU A 176 11.36 -2.09 17.71
C GLU A 176 10.20 -1.23 18.25
N HIS A 177 9.28 -0.81 17.39
CA HIS A 177 8.07 -0.05 17.71
C HIS A 177 6.89 -0.60 16.93
N TRP A 178 5.76 -0.74 17.59
CA TRP A 178 4.53 -1.28 17.01
C TRP A 178 3.41 -0.26 17.13
N PHE A 179 2.64 -0.10 16.09
CA PHE A 179 1.55 0.88 16.02
C PHE A 179 0.26 0.22 15.54
N GLU A 180 -0.86 0.75 16.00
CA GLU A 180 -2.19 0.34 15.55
C GLU A 180 -3.06 1.58 15.29
N LYS A 181 -3.94 1.49 14.31
CA LYS A 181 -5.00 2.46 14.05
C LYS A 181 -6.30 1.71 13.73
N PRO A 182 -7.38 1.95 14.49
CA PRO A 182 -8.72 1.53 14.07
C PRO A 182 -9.11 2.25 12.78
N ILE A 183 -9.64 1.51 11.81
CA ILE A 183 -10.21 2.07 10.58
C ILE A 183 -11.69 1.69 10.55
N SER A 184 -12.57 2.69 10.37
CA SER A 184 -13.99 2.40 10.24
C SER A 184 -14.22 1.56 8.98
N ALA A 185 -14.99 0.49 9.10
CA ALA A 185 -15.46 -0.27 7.93
C ALA A 185 -16.18 0.65 6.93
N PRO A 186 -16.16 0.36 5.62
CA PRO A 186 -16.96 1.09 4.67
C PRO A 186 -18.43 1.02 5.12
N ARG A 187 -19.07 2.18 5.21
CA ARG A 187 -20.49 2.26 5.57
C ARG A 187 -21.26 1.44 4.54
N ALA A 188 -21.88 0.35 4.96
CA ALA A 188 -22.72 -0.46 4.10
C ALA A 188 -23.71 0.46 3.36
N PRO A 189 -23.95 0.27 2.05
CA PRO A 189 -24.96 1.03 1.33
C PRO A 189 -26.27 0.81 2.06
N GLY A 190 -26.88 1.91 2.54
CA GLY A 190 -28.11 1.87 3.31
C GLY A 190 -29.15 1.08 2.53
N ARG A 191 -29.71 0.04 3.15
CA ARG A 191 -30.93 -0.57 2.65
C ARG A 191 -32.02 0.49 2.76
N ALA A 192 -32.46 0.98 1.60
CA ALA A 192 -33.69 1.77 1.48
C ALA A 192 -34.88 0.83 1.52
#